data_f804177b170b5dc782750a308d0ffa1f
#
_entry.id   f804177b170b5dc782750a308d0ffa1f
#
_cell.length_a   1.000
_cell.length_b   1.000
_cell.length_c   1.000
_cell.angle_alpha   90.00
_cell.angle_beta   90.00
_cell.angle_gamma   90.00
#
_symmetry.space_group_name_H-M   'P 1'
#
loop_
_entity.id
_entity.type
_entity.pdbx_description
1 polymer ?
#
loop_
_entity_poly.entity_id
_entity_poly.type
_entity_poly.pdbx_seq_one_letter_code
_entity_poly.pdbx_strand_id
1 'polypeptide(L)'
;VTTTVKKQEEDDNKKKGIAKWVVLVVIVAMIVCYNVPATRYQLAGLSAKVGFDKWASSTYEKLGDYKDCKNQIVLLEKKAIEKVKIGGVVKFGTCDWMVLERTDGKALLTKYMADNKHPYHDKSEKVTWESCALRKYLNGEFLEDGKFTPEELAMILTTNVENVANEEFGTDGGKNTQDKVFLMNEPEFAKYKKKLKAKAKTMRLRTPG
;
A
#
# COMPACT_ATOMS: atom_id res chain seq x y z
N VAL A 1 66.15 -16.53 -25.30
CA VAL A 1 65.41 -15.72 -24.30
C VAL A 1 64.23 -15.02 -24.92
N THR A 2 64.31 -14.46 -26.15
CA THR A 2 63.22 -13.66 -26.79
C THR A 2 61.98 -14.50 -27.21
N THR A 3 62.22 -15.79 -27.57
CA THR A 3 61.09 -16.68 -28.02
C THR A 3 60.22 -17.16 -26.90
N THR A 4 60.76 -17.35 -25.70
CA THR A 4 59.99 -17.80 -24.51
C THR A 4 59.10 -16.69 -23.98
N VAL A 5 59.54 -15.44 -24.00
CA VAL A 5 58.80 -14.26 -23.57
C VAL A 5 57.61 -14.03 -24.49
N LYS A 6 57.79 -14.09 -25.82
CA LYS A 6 56.69 -13.94 -26.79
C LYS A 6 55.59 -15.01 -26.64
N LYS A 7 55.98 -16.26 -26.36
CA LYS A 7 55.03 -17.35 -26.17
C LYS A 7 54.23 -17.20 -24.88
N GLN A 8 54.81 -16.60 -23.84
CA GLN A 8 54.17 -16.32 -22.57
C GLN A 8 53.20 -15.17 -22.68
N GLU A 9 53.52 -14.10 -23.42
CA GLU A 9 52.60 -12.98 -23.71
C GLU A 9 51.41 -13.41 -24.58
N GLU A 10 51.63 -14.31 -25.54
CA GLU A 10 50.55 -14.84 -26.39
C GLU A 10 49.58 -15.73 -25.60
N ASP A 11 50.09 -16.55 -24.67
CA ASP A 11 49.29 -17.38 -23.76
C ASP A 11 48.50 -16.55 -22.75
N ASP A 12 49.09 -15.48 -22.22
CA ASP A 12 48.40 -14.55 -21.30
C ASP A 12 47.32 -13.74 -22.02
N ASN A 13 47.54 -13.30 -23.24
CA ASN A 13 46.55 -12.63 -24.06
C ASN A 13 45.37 -13.55 -24.42
N LYS A 14 45.65 -14.82 -24.72
CA LYS A 14 44.65 -15.85 -24.99
C LYS A 14 43.81 -16.14 -23.75
N LYS A 15 44.43 -16.27 -22.57
CA LYS A 15 43.73 -16.44 -21.28
C LYS A 15 42.85 -15.23 -20.94
N LYS A 16 43.32 -14.00 -21.14
CA LYS A 16 42.54 -12.77 -20.97
C LYS A 16 41.37 -12.69 -21.95
N GLY A 17 41.55 -13.13 -23.19
CA GLY A 17 40.49 -13.24 -24.17
C GLY A 17 39.39 -14.21 -23.74
N ILE A 18 39.79 -15.43 -23.32
CA ILE A 18 38.83 -16.45 -22.82
C ILE A 18 38.08 -15.93 -21.59
N ALA A 19 38.74 -15.30 -20.63
CA ALA A 19 38.13 -14.74 -19.46
C ALA A 19 37.04 -13.68 -19.80
N LYS A 20 37.33 -12.80 -20.78
CA LYS A 20 36.33 -11.82 -21.27
C LYS A 20 35.10 -12.49 -21.90
N TRP A 21 35.30 -13.53 -22.70
CA TRP A 21 34.22 -14.30 -23.31
C TRP A 21 33.38 -15.03 -22.26
N VAL A 22 34.01 -15.64 -21.25
CA VAL A 22 33.31 -16.29 -20.14
C VAL A 22 32.44 -15.28 -19.39
N VAL A 23 32.96 -14.09 -19.07
CA VAL A 23 32.22 -13.01 -18.43
C VAL A 23 31.03 -12.57 -19.30
N LEU A 24 31.25 -12.40 -20.61
CA LEU A 24 30.18 -12.03 -21.53
C LEU A 24 29.07 -13.08 -21.58
N VAL A 25 29.42 -14.37 -21.68
CA VAL A 25 28.45 -15.48 -21.68
C VAL A 25 27.66 -15.53 -20.38
N VAL A 26 28.32 -15.31 -19.24
CA VAL A 26 27.64 -15.25 -17.93
C VAL A 26 26.68 -14.07 -17.88
N ILE A 27 27.06 -12.90 -18.37
CA ILE A 27 26.16 -11.71 -18.41
C ILE A 27 24.96 -11.98 -19.31
N VAL A 28 25.16 -12.54 -20.51
CA VAL A 28 24.08 -12.90 -21.43
C VAL A 28 23.17 -13.94 -20.81
N ALA A 29 23.71 -14.98 -20.17
CA ALA A 29 22.93 -15.98 -19.46
C ALA A 29 22.10 -15.37 -18.33
N MET A 30 22.68 -14.44 -17.55
CA MET A 30 21.95 -13.71 -16.52
C MET A 30 20.81 -12.88 -17.10
N ILE A 31 21.02 -12.17 -18.21
CA ILE A 31 20.00 -11.38 -18.90
C ILE A 31 18.87 -12.28 -19.42
N VAL A 32 19.20 -13.41 -20.04
CA VAL A 32 18.23 -14.37 -20.55
C VAL A 32 17.42 -14.97 -19.39
N CYS A 33 18.10 -15.43 -18.34
CA CYS A 33 17.44 -16.00 -17.16
C CYS A 33 16.56 -14.96 -16.46
N TYR A 34 16.99 -13.69 -16.39
CA TYR A 34 16.20 -12.61 -15.80
C TYR A 34 14.90 -12.33 -16.58
N ASN A 35 14.88 -12.58 -17.88
CA ASN A 35 13.67 -12.42 -18.71
C ASN A 35 12.67 -13.57 -18.58
N VAL A 36 13.05 -14.68 -17.93
CA VAL A 36 12.12 -15.79 -17.63
C VAL A 36 11.25 -15.43 -16.44
N PRO A 37 9.89 -15.44 -16.56
CA PRO A 37 8.98 -15.10 -15.48
C PRO A 37 9.22 -15.90 -14.19
N ALA A 38 9.53 -17.19 -14.30
CA ALA A 38 9.83 -18.06 -13.16
C ALA A 38 11.04 -17.58 -12.37
N THR A 39 12.11 -17.16 -13.06
CA THR A 39 13.33 -16.66 -12.42
C THR A 39 13.09 -15.33 -11.73
N ARG A 40 12.36 -14.41 -12.38
CA ARG A 40 11.97 -13.13 -11.75
C ARG A 40 11.16 -13.34 -10.50
N TYR A 41 10.18 -14.25 -10.54
CA TYR A 41 9.34 -14.59 -9.39
C TYR A 41 10.19 -15.10 -8.20
N GLN A 42 11.13 -16.03 -8.45
CA GLN A 42 12.02 -16.55 -7.40
C GLN A 42 12.94 -15.47 -6.84
N LEU A 43 13.54 -14.64 -7.71
CA LEU A 43 14.39 -13.53 -7.28
C LEU A 43 13.61 -12.50 -6.45
N ALA A 44 12.38 -12.20 -6.80
CA ALA A 44 11.50 -11.34 -6.01
C ALA A 44 11.27 -11.93 -4.61
N GLY A 45 10.97 -13.21 -4.52
CA GLY A 45 10.79 -13.90 -3.24
C GLY A 45 12.05 -13.91 -2.37
N LEU A 46 13.22 -14.14 -2.96
CA LEU A 46 14.49 -14.07 -2.25
C LEU A 46 14.79 -12.64 -1.76
N SER A 47 14.56 -11.63 -2.60
CA SER A 47 14.79 -10.23 -2.24
C SER A 47 13.86 -9.76 -1.11
N ALA A 48 12.61 -10.21 -1.08
CA ALA A 48 11.68 -9.94 0.00
C ALA A 48 12.15 -10.53 1.34
N LYS A 49 12.76 -11.72 1.32
CA LYS A 49 13.33 -12.37 2.52
C LYS A 49 14.50 -11.59 3.11
N VAL A 50 15.32 -10.96 2.27
CA VAL A 50 16.49 -10.17 2.69
C VAL A 50 16.18 -8.68 2.85
N GLY A 51 14.91 -8.28 2.76
CA GLY A 51 14.46 -6.92 3.08
C GLY A 51 14.39 -5.94 1.90
N PHE A 52 14.61 -6.37 0.66
CA PHE A 52 14.41 -5.53 -0.54
C PHE A 52 12.95 -5.52 -0.98
N ASP A 53 12.04 -5.21 -0.04
CA ASP A 53 10.57 -5.31 -0.20
C ASP A 53 10.05 -4.49 -1.39
N LYS A 54 10.58 -3.27 -1.61
CA LYS A 54 10.19 -2.39 -2.74
C LYS A 54 10.54 -2.99 -4.10
N TRP A 55 11.72 -3.58 -4.23
CA TRP A 55 12.13 -4.22 -5.47
C TRP A 55 11.33 -5.48 -5.74
N ALA A 56 11.05 -6.27 -4.71
CA ALA A 56 10.21 -7.45 -4.79
C ALA A 56 8.80 -7.09 -5.28
N SER A 57 8.14 -6.10 -4.64
CA SER A 57 6.81 -5.61 -5.02
C SER A 57 6.78 -5.17 -6.48
N SER A 58 7.69 -4.29 -6.90
CA SER A 58 7.79 -3.82 -8.29
C SER A 58 8.02 -4.95 -9.30
N THR A 59 8.73 -6.01 -8.88
CA THR A 59 8.95 -7.18 -9.74
C THR A 59 7.69 -8.02 -9.86
N TYR A 60 6.95 -8.24 -8.78
CA TYR A 60 5.67 -8.93 -8.80
C TYR A 60 4.61 -8.14 -9.59
N GLU A 61 4.55 -6.81 -9.47
CA GLU A 61 3.68 -5.95 -10.27
C GLU A 61 3.93 -6.14 -11.78
N LYS A 62 5.20 -6.19 -12.21
CA LYS A 62 5.58 -6.43 -13.61
C LYS A 62 5.27 -7.85 -14.10
N LEU A 63 5.18 -8.82 -13.21
CA LEU A 63 4.80 -10.20 -13.52
C LEU A 63 3.28 -10.38 -13.60
N GLY A 64 2.49 -9.44 -13.07
CA GLY A 64 1.03 -9.42 -13.15
C GLY A 64 0.38 -10.67 -12.59
N ASP A 65 -0.34 -11.39 -13.45
CA ASP A 65 -1.08 -12.61 -13.06
C ASP A 65 -0.21 -13.88 -12.99
N TYR A 66 1.12 -13.75 -13.10
CA TYR A 66 1.98 -14.91 -13.00
C TYR A 66 1.97 -15.49 -11.58
N LYS A 67 1.53 -16.75 -11.43
CA LYS A 67 1.37 -17.44 -10.14
C LYS A 67 0.52 -16.60 -9.15
N ASP A 68 1.02 -16.47 -7.93
CA ASP A 68 0.38 -15.74 -6.81
C ASP A 68 1.00 -14.35 -6.58
N CYS A 69 1.55 -13.71 -7.62
CA CYS A 69 2.19 -12.40 -7.49
C CYS A 69 1.32 -11.36 -6.76
N LYS A 70 0.02 -11.32 -7.04
CA LYS A 70 -0.92 -10.42 -6.35
C LYS A 70 -0.95 -10.67 -4.84
N ASN A 71 -1.02 -11.93 -4.42
CA ASN A 71 -0.95 -12.29 -3.00
C ASN A 71 0.40 -11.91 -2.36
N GLN A 72 1.51 -12.07 -3.10
CA GLN A 72 2.84 -11.68 -2.61
C GLN A 72 2.93 -10.16 -2.42
N ILE A 73 2.34 -9.35 -3.29
CA ILE A 73 2.25 -7.89 -3.14
C ILE A 73 1.50 -7.56 -1.84
N VAL A 74 0.33 -8.14 -1.62
CA VAL A 74 -0.49 -7.95 -0.42
C VAL A 74 0.28 -8.31 0.87
N LEU A 75 1.06 -9.40 0.86
CA LEU A 75 1.90 -9.77 2.01
C LEU A 75 3.00 -8.73 2.27
N LEU A 76 3.59 -8.16 1.23
CA LEU A 76 4.58 -7.09 1.36
C LEU A 76 3.97 -5.79 1.87
N GLU A 77 2.77 -5.43 1.43
CA GLU A 77 2.02 -4.28 1.93
C GLU A 77 1.66 -4.44 3.41
N LYS A 78 1.14 -5.61 3.80
CA LYS A 78 0.88 -5.93 5.21
C LYS A 78 2.14 -5.75 6.05
N LYS A 79 3.26 -6.33 5.61
CA LYS A 79 4.57 -6.18 6.26
C LYS A 79 5.01 -4.71 6.35
N ALA A 80 4.78 -3.91 5.31
CA ALA A 80 5.08 -2.49 5.30
C ALA A 80 4.20 -1.72 6.30
N ILE A 81 2.90 -2.00 6.34
CA ILE A 81 1.96 -1.43 7.32
C ILE A 81 2.40 -1.76 8.75
N GLU A 82 2.86 -2.98 9.01
CA GLU A 82 3.33 -3.41 10.33
C GLU A 82 4.62 -2.70 10.78
N LYS A 83 5.53 -2.41 9.85
CA LYS A 83 6.84 -1.80 10.13
C LYS A 83 6.81 -0.27 10.24
N VAL A 84 5.90 0.39 9.54
CA VAL A 84 5.80 1.85 9.54
C VAL A 84 5.42 2.34 10.93
N LYS A 85 6.12 3.33 11.47
CA LYS A 85 5.80 3.94 12.77
C LYS A 85 4.43 4.62 12.74
N ILE A 86 3.76 4.66 13.89
CA ILE A 86 2.53 5.45 14.06
C ILE A 86 2.79 6.90 13.68
N GLY A 87 1.94 7.49 12.84
CA GLY A 87 2.13 8.79 12.20
C GLY A 87 2.94 8.75 10.91
N GLY A 88 3.54 7.62 10.55
CA GLY A 88 4.22 7.42 9.27
C GLY A 88 3.24 7.08 8.16
N VAL A 89 3.71 7.22 6.91
CA VAL A 89 2.91 7.01 5.70
C VAL A 89 3.29 5.69 5.04
N VAL A 90 2.30 4.95 4.60
CA VAL A 90 2.42 3.70 3.86
C VAL A 90 1.52 3.74 2.63
N LYS A 91 2.00 3.18 1.52
CA LYS A 91 1.18 2.96 0.32
C LYS A 91 0.33 1.72 0.55
N PHE A 92 -0.98 1.83 0.30
CA PHE A 92 -1.92 0.71 0.27
C PHE A 92 -2.96 0.98 -0.83
N GLY A 93 -3.09 0.06 -1.76
CA GLY A 93 -3.74 0.33 -3.03
C GLY A 93 -3.00 1.40 -3.83
N THR A 94 -3.74 2.22 -4.54
CA THR A 94 -3.19 3.36 -5.29
C THR A 94 -2.95 4.61 -4.44
N CYS A 95 -3.19 4.55 -3.13
CA CYS A 95 -3.19 5.68 -2.21
C CYS A 95 -2.10 5.60 -1.14
N ASP A 96 -1.69 6.76 -0.66
CA ASP A 96 -0.86 6.90 0.53
C ASP A 96 -1.74 7.10 1.76
N TRP A 97 -1.46 6.34 2.81
CA TRP A 97 -2.21 6.34 4.06
C TRP A 97 -1.28 6.59 5.24
N MET A 98 -1.74 7.34 6.22
CA MET A 98 -1.06 7.49 7.51
C MET A 98 -1.55 6.42 8.48
N VAL A 99 -0.62 5.77 9.18
CA VAL A 99 -0.93 4.82 10.26
C VAL A 99 -1.25 5.61 11.53
N LEU A 100 -2.50 5.56 12.00
CA LEU A 100 -2.93 6.26 13.21
C LEU A 100 -2.72 5.44 14.48
N GLU A 101 -3.03 4.16 14.42
CA GLU A 101 -3.04 3.27 15.58
C GLU A 101 -2.84 1.81 15.13
N ARG A 102 -2.38 0.97 16.04
CA ARG A 102 -2.37 -0.49 15.90
C ARG A 102 -2.89 -1.12 17.17
N THR A 103 -3.79 -2.07 17.00
CA THR A 103 -4.38 -2.84 18.11
C THR A 103 -4.64 -4.26 17.63
N ASP A 104 -4.18 -5.26 18.34
CA ASP A 104 -4.42 -6.68 18.06
C ASP A 104 -4.11 -7.11 16.61
N GLY A 105 -2.95 -6.69 16.11
CA GLY A 105 -2.53 -7.00 14.73
C GLY A 105 -3.29 -6.26 13.63
N LYS A 106 -4.19 -5.33 13.98
CA LYS A 106 -4.93 -4.47 13.06
C LYS A 106 -4.33 -3.08 13.04
N ALA A 107 -4.33 -2.43 11.89
CA ALA A 107 -3.89 -1.05 11.75
C ALA A 107 -5.07 -0.16 11.33
N LEU A 108 -5.23 0.95 12.03
CA LEU A 108 -6.13 2.03 11.62
C LEU A 108 -5.35 2.98 10.71
N LEU A 109 -5.79 3.07 9.46
CA LEU A 109 -5.20 3.94 8.46
C LEU A 109 -6.10 5.15 8.22
N THR A 110 -5.49 6.29 7.94
CA THR A 110 -6.22 7.51 7.56
C THR A 110 -5.62 8.16 6.34
N LYS A 111 -6.47 8.83 5.57
CA LYS A 111 -6.09 9.65 4.44
C LYS A 111 -6.88 10.95 4.48
N TYR A 112 -6.18 12.05 4.25
CA TYR A 112 -6.84 13.31 3.98
C TYR A 112 -7.33 13.32 2.53
N MET A 113 -8.63 13.46 2.35
CA MET A 113 -9.25 13.59 1.04
C MET A 113 -9.82 14.99 0.91
N ALA A 114 -9.18 15.83 0.08
CA ALA A 114 -9.75 17.12 -0.33
C ALA A 114 -10.75 16.85 -1.46
N ASP A 115 -11.90 16.29 -1.12
CA ASP A 115 -12.94 16.00 -2.10
C ASP A 115 -14.21 16.81 -1.79
N ASN A 116 -14.47 17.81 -2.64
CA ASN A 116 -15.70 18.60 -2.59
C ASN A 116 -16.81 18.02 -3.49
N LYS A 117 -16.54 16.91 -4.19
CA LYS A 117 -17.48 16.31 -5.15
C LYS A 117 -18.55 15.47 -4.46
N HIS A 118 -18.27 14.96 -3.26
CA HIS A 118 -19.19 14.11 -2.52
C HIS A 118 -19.66 14.85 -1.27
N PRO A 119 -20.89 15.43 -1.29
CA PRO A 119 -21.47 16.05 -0.09
C PRO A 119 -21.71 15.00 0.98
N TYR A 120 -21.89 15.42 2.25
CA TYR A 120 -22.24 14.50 3.32
C TYR A 120 -23.57 13.79 3.02
N HIS A 121 -24.53 14.56 2.51
CA HIS A 121 -25.80 14.06 2.00
C HIS A 121 -26.27 14.89 0.81
N ASP A 122 -27.08 14.31 -0.08
CA ASP A 122 -27.49 14.92 -1.35
C ASP A 122 -28.55 16.03 -1.16
N LYS A 123 -29.27 15.98 -0.04
CA LYS A 123 -30.35 16.93 0.31
C LYS A 123 -30.02 17.62 1.63
N SER A 124 -30.57 18.83 1.79
CA SER A 124 -30.50 19.55 3.06
C SER A 124 -31.60 19.02 4.00
N GLU A 125 -31.33 17.91 4.66
CA GLU A 125 -32.24 17.28 5.62
C GLU A 125 -31.46 16.71 6.81
N LYS A 126 -32.13 16.44 7.91
CA LYS A 126 -31.53 15.79 9.07
C LYS A 126 -31.16 14.37 8.71
N VAL A 127 -29.86 14.06 8.78
CA VAL A 127 -29.34 12.75 8.43
C VAL A 127 -28.19 12.40 9.36
N THR A 128 -28.14 11.14 9.78
CA THR A 128 -27.01 10.57 10.56
C THR A 128 -26.03 9.87 9.64
N TRP A 129 -24.88 9.48 10.19
CA TRP A 129 -23.90 8.68 9.46
C TRP A 129 -24.50 7.41 8.87
N GLU A 130 -25.39 6.74 9.62
CA GLU A 130 -26.05 5.50 9.19
C GLU A 130 -26.68 5.60 7.79
N SER A 131 -27.30 6.74 7.47
CA SER A 131 -28.10 6.91 6.26
C SER A 131 -27.52 7.89 5.22
N CYS A 132 -26.41 8.57 5.53
CA CYS A 132 -25.88 9.62 4.66
C CYS A 132 -25.31 9.07 3.33
N ALA A 133 -25.38 9.91 2.29
CA ALA A 133 -24.88 9.58 0.94
C ALA A 133 -23.37 9.31 0.94
N LEU A 134 -22.61 10.07 1.72
CA LEU A 134 -21.15 9.92 1.78
C LEU A 134 -20.73 8.55 2.33
N ARG A 135 -21.44 8.01 3.34
CA ARG A 135 -21.17 6.66 3.84
C ARG A 135 -21.40 5.60 2.76
N LYS A 136 -22.51 5.74 2.00
CA LYS A 136 -22.82 4.81 0.89
C LYS A 136 -21.72 4.84 -0.17
N TYR A 137 -21.28 6.03 -0.55
CA TYR A 137 -20.17 6.20 -1.49
C TYR A 137 -18.88 5.56 -0.97
N LEU A 138 -18.48 5.82 0.27
CA LEU A 138 -17.24 5.33 0.85
C LEU A 138 -17.19 3.80 0.98
N ASN A 139 -18.33 3.15 1.23
CA ASN A 139 -18.42 1.69 1.37
C ASN A 139 -18.93 0.98 0.10
N GLY A 140 -19.15 1.69 -0.98
CA GLY A 140 -19.50 1.20 -2.33
C GLY A 140 -18.50 1.66 -3.37
N GLU A 141 -18.86 2.65 -4.17
CA GLU A 141 -18.09 3.13 -5.33
C GLU A 141 -16.62 3.43 -5.01
N PHE A 142 -16.31 4.01 -3.86
CA PHE A 142 -14.93 4.30 -3.45
C PHE A 142 -14.06 3.05 -3.36
N LEU A 143 -14.62 1.94 -2.93
CA LEU A 143 -13.91 0.65 -2.83
C LEU A 143 -13.81 -0.05 -4.18
N GLU A 144 -14.75 0.23 -5.09
CA GLU A 144 -14.91 -0.45 -6.39
C GLU A 144 -14.25 0.29 -7.56
N ASP A 145 -13.81 1.54 -7.37
CA ASP A 145 -13.30 2.41 -8.46
C ASP A 145 -11.87 2.08 -8.93
N GLY A 146 -11.37 0.88 -8.65
CA GLY A 146 -10.04 0.41 -9.08
C GLY A 146 -8.88 0.92 -8.23
N LYS A 147 -9.15 1.55 -7.09
CA LYS A 147 -8.09 1.97 -6.15
C LYS A 147 -7.42 0.80 -5.44
N PHE A 148 -8.11 -0.30 -5.32
CA PHE A 148 -7.67 -1.51 -4.64
C PHE A 148 -7.84 -2.73 -5.52
N THR A 149 -6.90 -3.67 -5.45
CA THR A 149 -7.09 -5.01 -6.02
C THR A 149 -8.07 -5.82 -5.18
N PRO A 150 -8.67 -6.90 -5.71
CA PRO A 150 -9.52 -7.80 -4.93
C PRO A 150 -8.84 -8.35 -3.66
N GLU A 151 -7.54 -8.62 -3.76
CA GLU A 151 -6.72 -9.12 -2.66
C GLU A 151 -6.52 -8.06 -1.56
N GLU A 152 -6.29 -6.80 -1.95
CA GLU A 152 -6.20 -5.67 -1.02
C GLU A 152 -7.56 -5.37 -0.38
N LEU A 153 -8.67 -5.43 -1.14
CA LEU A 153 -10.02 -5.29 -0.60
C LEU A 153 -10.35 -6.32 0.47
N ALA A 154 -9.82 -7.55 0.31
CA ALA A 154 -9.99 -8.61 1.30
C ALA A 154 -9.24 -8.32 2.61
N MET A 155 -8.19 -7.47 2.60
CA MET A 155 -7.48 -7.03 3.80
C MET A 155 -8.23 -5.95 4.59
N ILE A 156 -9.11 -5.19 3.94
CA ILE A 156 -9.86 -4.11 4.60
C ILE A 156 -10.95 -4.73 5.47
N LEU A 157 -10.79 -4.59 6.78
CA LEU A 157 -11.69 -5.17 7.75
C LEU A 157 -12.99 -4.37 7.86
N THR A 158 -14.11 -5.07 7.93
CA THR A 158 -15.36 -4.48 8.38
C THR A 158 -15.28 -4.22 9.87
N THR A 159 -15.56 -2.98 10.28
CA THR A 159 -15.42 -2.50 11.66
C THR A 159 -16.79 -2.03 12.17
N ASN A 160 -17.09 -2.35 13.41
CA ASN A 160 -18.23 -1.74 14.10
C ASN A 160 -17.89 -0.28 14.42
N VAL A 161 -18.56 0.64 13.77
CA VAL A 161 -18.36 2.09 13.91
C VAL A 161 -19.42 2.65 14.85
N GLU A 162 -18.96 3.14 15.98
CA GLU A 162 -19.84 3.76 16.99
C GLU A 162 -20.19 5.18 16.57
N ASN A 163 -21.49 5.45 16.43
CA ASN A 163 -22.02 6.75 16.05
C ASN A 163 -22.53 7.47 17.29
N VAL A 164 -21.64 8.25 17.91
CA VAL A 164 -21.96 9.01 19.13
C VAL A 164 -22.87 10.21 18.82
N ALA A 165 -23.77 10.52 19.75
CA ALA A 165 -24.55 11.76 19.71
C ALA A 165 -23.63 12.97 19.87
N ASN A 166 -24.07 14.12 19.39
CA ASN A 166 -23.44 15.39 19.66
C ASN A 166 -24.20 16.07 20.81
N GLU A 167 -23.62 16.02 21.99
CA GLU A 167 -24.23 16.57 23.20
C GLU A 167 -24.36 18.10 23.15
N GLU A 168 -23.40 18.78 22.47
CA GLU A 168 -23.41 20.26 22.35
C GLU A 168 -24.62 20.75 21.57
N PHE A 169 -25.00 20.04 20.50
CA PHE A 169 -26.16 20.41 19.64
C PHE A 169 -27.40 19.55 19.90
N GLY A 170 -27.34 18.61 20.82
CA GLY A 170 -28.43 17.69 21.13
C GLY A 170 -28.88 16.83 19.95
N THR A 171 -27.97 16.50 19.05
CA THR A 171 -28.26 15.70 17.85
C THR A 171 -27.93 14.24 18.06
N ASP A 172 -28.82 13.34 17.63
CA ASP A 172 -28.63 11.88 17.72
C ASP A 172 -27.61 11.41 16.70
N GLY A 173 -26.67 10.54 17.10
CA GLY A 173 -25.67 9.93 16.24
C GLY A 173 -26.22 8.87 15.29
N GLY A 174 -27.41 8.35 15.57
CA GLY A 174 -27.99 7.21 14.86
C GLY A 174 -27.42 5.86 15.34
N LYS A 175 -27.79 4.79 14.65
CA LYS A 175 -27.33 3.45 14.98
C LYS A 175 -25.86 3.26 14.61
N ASN A 176 -25.17 2.42 15.36
CA ASN A 176 -23.84 1.94 15.00
C ASN A 176 -23.86 1.24 13.63
N THR A 177 -22.79 1.38 12.87
CA THR A 177 -22.71 0.87 11.51
C THR A 177 -21.54 -0.12 11.34
N GLN A 178 -21.64 -0.98 10.34
CA GLN A 178 -20.57 -1.87 9.93
C GLN A 178 -19.95 -1.29 8.66
N ASP A 179 -18.72 -0.75 8.77
CA ASP A 179 -18.07 -0.04 7.69
C ASP A 179 -16.62 -0.50 7.47
N LYS A 180 -16.20 -0.49 6.22
CA LYS A 180 -14.79 -0.65 5.82
C LYS A 180 -14.06 0.69 5.80
N VAL A 181 -14.77 1.75 5.39
CA VAL A 181 -14.24 3.11 5.31
C VAL A 181 -15.23 4.07 5.98
N PHE A 182 -14.74 4.91 6.88
CA PHE A 182 -15.58 5.82 7.65
C PHE A 182 -14.87 7.14 7.96
N LEU A 183 -15.65 8.17 8.23
CA LEU A 183 -15.15 9.43 8.77
C LEU A 183 -14.87 9.28 10.27
N MET A 184 -13.97 10.09 10.80
CA MET A 184 -13.80 10.22 12.24
C MET A 184 -15.02 10.86 12.87
N ASN A 185 -15.34 10.47 14.10
CA ASN A 185 -16.21 11.25 14.96
C ASN A 185 -15.39 12.34 15.70
N GLU A 186 -16.07 13.21 16.46
CA GLU A 186 -15.40 14.28 17.18
C GLU A 186 -14.40 13.78 18.23
N PRO A 187 -14.70 12.79 19.10
CA PRO A 187 -13.75 12.21 20.02
C PRO A 187 -12.51 11.61 19.33
N GLU A 188 -12.68 10.88 18.24
CA GLU A 188 -11.58 10.33 17.45
C GLU A 188 -10.71 11.42 16.83
N PHE A 189 -11.33 12.45 16.28
CA PHE A 189 -10.60 13.61 15.77
C PHE A 189 -9.80 14.29 16.88
N ALA A 190 -10.38 14.52 18.03
CA ALA A 190 -9.70 15.09 19.21
C ALA A 190 -8.48 14.23 19.63
N LYS A 191 -8.63 12.90 19.62
CA LYS A 191 -7.55 11.93 19.91
C LYS A 191 -6.40 12.05 18.92
N TYR A 192 -6.69 12.19 17.63
CA TYR A 192 -5.68 12.12 16.57
C TYR A 192 -5.23 13.47 15.99
N LYS A 193 -5.90 14.58 16.30
CA LYS A 193 -5.62 15.92 15.70
C LYS A 193 -4.16 16.34 15.71
N LYS A 194 -3.42 16.03 16.77
CA LYS A 194 -1.97 16.35 16.87
C LYS A 194 -1.13 15.55 15.87
N LYS A 195 -1.53 14.30 15.55
CA LYS A 195 -0.84 13.43 14.59
C LYS A 195 -1.21 13.81 13.15
N LEU A 196 -2.45 14.20 12.92
CA LEU A 196 -2.96 14.55 11.61
C LEU A 196 -2.31 15.81 11.02
N LYS A 197 -1.70 16.67 11.87
CA LYS A 197 -1.13 17.96 11.46
C LYS A 197 -2.09 18.69 10.51
N ALA A 198 -3.35 18.80 10.94
CA ALA A 198 -4.47 19.20 10.09
C ALA A 198 -4.13 20.47 9.29
N LYS A 199 -3.96 20.31 7.98
CA LYS A 199 -3.76 21.42 7.04
C LYS A 199 -5.09 22.06 6.64
N ALA A 200 -6.20 21.40 6.92
CA ALA A 200 -7.53 21.86 6.57
C ALA A 200 -8.11 22.80 7.63
N LYS A 201 -8.70 23.90 7.17
CA LYS A 201 -9.46 24.81 8.05
C LYS A 201 -10.79 24.19 8.53
N THR A 202 -11.34 23.25 7.75
CA THR A 202 -12.59 22.54 8.06
C THR A 202 -12.41 21.06 7.76
N MET A 203 -13.02 20.22 8.57
CA MET A 203 -13.09 18.77 8.35
C MET A 203 -14.53 18.32 8.48
N ARG A 204 -14.91 17.33 7.66
CA ARG A 204 -16.18 16.62 7.83
C ARG A 204 -15.96 15.50 8.81
N LEU A 205 -16.81 15.44 9.82
CA LEU A 205 -16.88 14.36 10.80
C LEU A 205 -18.18 13.59 10.58
N ARG A 206 -18.28 12.38 11.14
CA ARG A 206 -19.53 11.64 11.14
C ARG A 206 -20.45 12.02 12.30
N THR A 207 -19.93 12.70 13.34
CA THR A 207 -20.75 13.30 14.40
C THR A 207 -21.68 14.35 13.78
N PRO A 208 -22.99 14.27 13.98
CA PRO A 208 -23.92 15.24 13.43
C PRO A 208 -23.74 16.60 14.09
N GLY A 209 -23.92 17.69 13.32
CA GLY A 209 -23.87 19.07 13.77
C GLY A 209 -25.27 19.67 13.91
#